data_b529cac4060752566afae7d64060e09d
#
_entry.id   b529cac4060752566afae7d64060e09d
#
_cell.length_a   1.000
_cell.length_b   1.000
_cell.length_c   1.000
_cell.angle_alpha   90.00
_cell.angle_beta   90.00
_cell.angle_gamma   90.00
#
_symmetry.space_group_name_H-M   'P 1'
#
loop_
_entity.id
_entity.type
_entity.pdbx_description
1 polymer ?
#
loop_
_entity_poly.entity_id
_entity_poly.type
_entity_poly.pdbx_seq_one_letter_code
_entity_poly.pdbx_strand_id
1 'polypeptide(L)'
;PLFKELQLIFLAYTRSISEDSAEDAMEMSMDEFHDFVVDVGLETKQYKFEQMSNQFIKANAINTAQVHAQRKDEKRDAHAQAHDKPEWAKTKTGKVKGVQGTADVVKDQELVLYEFMNMLVRIAFWRANPNFGLHGNKDELVPVSFALSSMLNEIILPRAKRENSAAFRNKEMQDPK
;
A
#
# COMPACT_ATOMS: atom_id res chain seq x y z
N PRO A 1 -1.81 -13.87 -16.57
CA PRO A 1 -0.50 -14.34 -16.16
C PRO A 1 0.21 -13.34 -15.24
N LEU A 2 0.50 -12.10 -15.68
CA LEU A 2 1.29 -11.11 -14.92
C LEU A 2 0.70 -10.78 -13.53
N PHE A 3 -0.61 -10.57 -13.43
CA PHE A 3 -1.28 -10.30 -12.16
C PHE A 3 -1.02 -11.41 -11.13
N LYS A 4 -1.10 -12.68 -11.57
CA LYS A 4 -0.85 -13.82 -10.69
C LYS A 4 0.61 -13.86 -10.21
N GLU A 5 1.56 -13.52 -11.07
CA GLU A 5 2.98 -13.42 -10.70
C GLU A 5 3.20 -12.33 -9.63
N LEU A 6 2.61 -11.15 -9.83
CA LEU A 6 2.69 -10.06 -8.85
C LEU A 6 2.04 -10.41 -7.53
N GLN A 7 0.92 -11.14 -7.55
CA GLN A 7 0.29 -11.66 -6.34
C GLN A 7 1.19 -12.64 -5.59
N LEU A 8 1.86 -13.56 -6.30
CA LEU A 8 2.79 -14.51 -5.68
C LEU A 8 4.03 -13.82 -5.11
N ILE A 9 4.50 -12.77 -5.77
CA ILE A 9 5.59 -11.93 -5.27
C ILE A 9 5.14 -11.22 -3.99
N PHE A 10 4.01 -10.52 -4.02
CA PHE A 10 3.46 -9.82 -2.86
C PHE A 10 3.35 -10.75 -1.65
N LEU A 11 2.71 -11.90 -1.80
CA LEU A 11 2.54 -12.88 -0.74
C LEU A 11 3.86 -13.47 -0.22
N ALA A 12 4.92 -13.50 -1.04
CA ALA A 12 6.21 -14.00 -0.61
C ALA A 12 6.93 -13.05 0.36
N TYR A 13 6.62 -11.76 0.30
CA TYR A 13 7.20 -10.76 1.20
C TYR A 13 6.32 -10.49 2.41
N THR A 14 5.00 -10.44 2.28
CA THR A 14 4.08 -10.18 3.41
C THR A 14 4.03 -11.31 4.43
N ARG A 15 4.42 -12.53 4.07
CA ARG A 15 4.44 -13.70 4.98
C ARG A 15 5.77 -13.95 5.68
N SER A 16 6.77 -13.12 5.43
CA SER A 16 8.13 -13.41 5.90
C SER A 16 8.35 -13.09 7.37
N ILE A 17 7.57 -12.21 7.97
CA ILE A 17 7.87 -11.61 9.28
C ILE A 17 6.77 -11.86 10.33
N SER A 18 5.52 -12.06 9.95
CA SER A 18 4.41 -12.13 10.90
C SER A 18 3.95 -13.56 11.18
N GLU A 19 4.10 -14.00 12.43
CA GLU A 19 3.49 -15.21 12.97
C GLU A 19 2.11 -14.94 13.62
N ASP A 20 1.72 -13.65 13.79
CA ASP A 20 0.70 -13.29 14.78
C ASP A 20 -0.73 -13.16 14.25
N SER A 21 -0.97 -12.92 12.97
CA SER A 21 -2.36 -12.86 12.46
C SER A 21 -2.46 -13.19 10.97
N ALA A 22 -3.61 -13.80 10.60
CA ALA A 22 -3.92 -14.09 9.19
C ALA A 22 -4.28 -12.82 8.39
N GLU A 23 -4.62 -11.73 9.06
CA GLU A 23 -4.93 -10.43 8.46
C GLU A 23 -3.64 -9.72 8.07
N ASP A 24 -2.65 -9.67 8.94
CA ASP A 24 -1.33 -9.04 8.70
C ASP A 24 -0.58 -9.74 7.55
N ALA A 25 -0.83 -11.03 7.32
CA ALA A 25 -0.24 -11.79 6.21
C ALA A 25 -0.72 -11.36 4.80
N MET A 26 -1.63 -10.39 4.71
CA MET A 26 -2.14 -9.86 3.44
C MET A 26 -1.81 -8.37 3.22
N GLU A 27 -1.03 -7.80 4.11
CA GLU A 27 -0.62 -6.40 4.10
C GLU A 27 0.91 -6.30 4.13
N MET A 28 1.47 -5.38 3.38
CA MET A 28 2.92 -5.18 3.26
C MET A 28 3.35 -3.99 4.10
N SER A 29 4.17 -4.23 5.10
CA SER A 29 4.80 -3.20 5.91
C SER A 29 5.95 -2.49 5.17
N MET A 30 6.43 -1.38 5.72
CA MET A 30 7.57 -0.64 5.15
C MET A 30 8.86 -1.48 5.17
N ASP A 31 9.06 -2.32 6.18
CA ASP A 31 10.25 -3.15 6.31
C ASP A 31 10.25 -4.29 5.27
N GLU A 32 9.11 -4.92 5.05
CA GLU A 32 8.93 -5.93 4.00
C GLU A 32 9.09 -5.34 2.60
N PHE A 33 8.62 -4.10 2.41
CA PHE A 33 8.88 -3.36 1.18
C PHE A 33 10.38 -3.06 1.00
N HIS A 34 11.10 -2.72 2.07
CA HIS A 34 12.54 -2.53 2.02
C HIS A 34 13.25 -3.83 1.59
N ASP A 35 12.87 -4.97 2.18
CA ASP A 35 13.42 -6.27 1.81
C ASP A 35 13.17 -6.60 0.33
N PHE A 36 11.96 -6.31 -0.16
CA PHE A 36 11.65 -6.44 -1.58
C PHE A 36 12.57 -5.58 -2.46
N VAL A 37 12.76 -4.30 -2.11
CA VAL A 37 13.61 -3.36 -2.86
C VAL A 37 15.06 -3.84 -2.93
N VAL A 38 15.58 -4.36 -1.82
CA VAL A 38 16.96 -4.90 -1.73
C VAL A 38 17.09 -6.16 -2.58
N ASP A 39 16.18 -7.12 -2.42
CA ASP A 39 16.23 -8.41 -3.12
C ASP A 39 16.21 -8.26 -4.64
N VAL A 40 15.36 -7.37 -5.16
CA VAL A 40 15.26 -7.15 -6.60
C VAL A 40 16.31 -6.17 -7.14
N GLY A 41 16.99 -5.42 -6.25
CA GLY A 41 17.95 -4.39 -6.64
C GLY A 41 17.27 -3.23 -7.36
N LEU A 42 16.18 -2.70 -6.79
CA LEU A 42 15.34 -1.68 -7.44
C LEU A 42 15.98 -0.29 -7.44
N GLU A 43 16.91 -0.05 -6.51
CA GLU A 43 17.61 1.23 -6.41
C GLU A 43 18.49 1.56 -7.61
N THR A 44 18.59 2.85 -7.90
CA THR A 44 19.56 3.41 -8.84
C THR A 44 20.43 4.46 -8.16
N LYS A 45 21.40 5.04 -8.89
CA LYS A 45 22.20 6.15 -8.35
C LYS A 45 21.37 7.39 -8.05
N GLN A 46 20.31 7.63 -8.81
CA GLN A 46 19.49 8.85 -8.75
C GLN A 46 18.13 8.63 -8.05
N TYR A 47 17.72 7.38 -7.86
CA TYR A 47 16.44 7.02 -7.24
C TYR A 47 16.65 5.97 -6.17
N LYS A 48 16.61 6.41 -4.92
CA LYS A 48 16.95 5.62 -3.73
C LYS A 48 15.71 5.20 -2.95
N PHE A 49 15.90 4.32 -1.98
CA PHE A 49 14.82 3.83 -1.11
C PHE A 49 14.01 4.97 -0.47
N GLU A 50 14.66 6.06 -0.06
CA GLU A 50 13.99 7.22 0.51
C GLU A 50 12.91 7.82 -0.42
N GLN A 51 13.21 7.89 -1.74
CA GLN A 51 12.23 8.34 -2.71
C GLN A 51 11.13 7.30 -2.95
N MET A 52 11.46 5.99 -2.87
CA MET A 52 10.50 4.89 -3.00
C MET A 52 9.55 4.83 -1.81
N SER A 53 10.03 5.06 -0.59
CA SER A 53 9.20 5.12 0.63
C SER A 53 8.15 6.25 0.55
N ASN A 54 8.48 7.36 -0.12
CA ASN A 54 7.49 8.40 -0.41
C ASN A 54 6.37 7.91 -1.36
N GLN A 55 6.67 6.99 -2.28
CA GLN A 55 5.64 6.41 -3.14
C GLN A 55 4.79 5.37 -2.40
N PHE A 56 5.39 4.64 -1.47
CA PHE A 56 4.68 3.77 -0.53
C PHE A 56 3.62 4.55 0.26
N ILE A 57 4.03 5.62 0.95
CA ILE A 57 3.13 6.49 1.72
C ILE A 57 2.02 7.09 0.84
N LYS A 58 2.34 7.49 -0.40
CA LYS A 58 1.35 8.04 -1.33
C LYS A 58 0.37 6.99 -1.87
N ALA A 59 0.80 5.75 -2.01
CA ALA A 59 -0.09 4.66 -2.44
C ALA A 59 -1.10 4.33 -1.34
N ASN A 60 -0.65 4.27 -0.10
CA ASN A 60 -1.48 4.07 1.08
C ASN A 60 -2.44 5.26 1.33
N ALA A 61 -2.02 6.50 1.10
CA ALA A 61 -2.82 7.71 1.35
C ALA A 61 -4.14 7.77 0.55
N ILE A 62 -4.29 7.01 -0.52
CA ILE A 62 -5.54 6.94 -1.32
C ILE A 62 -6.65 6.30 -0.47
N ASN A 63 -6.33 5.24 0.23
CA ASN A 63 -7.27 4.55 1.13
C ASN A 63 -7.69 5.47 2.28
N THR A 64 -6.74 6.15 2.90
CA THR A 64 -7.00 7.13 3.97
C THR A 64 -7.95 8.24 3.52
N ALA A 65 -7.83 8.75 2.29
CA ALA A 65 -8.71 9.78 1.75
C ALA A 65 -10.15 9.28 1.57
N GLN A 66 -10.35 8.04 1.12
CA GLN A 66 -11.66 7.41 0.99
C GLN A 66 -12.33 7.20 2.35
N VAL A 67 -11.58 6.71 3.34
CA VAL A 67 -12.08 6.56 4.73
C VAL A 67 -12.48 7.90 5.33
N HIS A 68 -11.71 8.96 5.08
CA HIS A 68 -12.07 10.31 5.53
C HIS A 68 -13.32 10.85 4.82
N ALA A 69 -13.51 10.57 3.53
CA ALA A 69 -14.70 10.95 2.80
C ALA A 69 -15.95 10.23 3.35
N GLN A 70 -15.86 8.90 3.56
CA GLN A 70 -16.94 8.11 4.15
C GLN A 70 -17.34 8.60 5.53
N ARG A 71 -16.38 8.84 6.42
CA ARG A 71 -16.63 9.39 7.77
C ARG A 71 -17.26 10.78 7.75
N LYS A 72 -16.92 11.60 6.74
CA LYS A 72 -17.51 12.92 6.57
C LYS A 72 -18.97 12.81 6.13
N ASP A 73 -19.29 11.87 5.25
CA ASP A 73 -20.65 11.61 4.80
C ASP A 73 -21.49 11.01 5.92
N GLU A 74 -20.99 10.03 6.66
CA GLU A 74 -21.64 9.48 7.85
C GLU A 74 -21.97 10.55 8.92
N LYS A 75 -21.05 11.49 9.15
CA LYS A 75 -21.29 12.62 10.07
C LYS A 75 -22.36 13.58 9.54
N ARG A 76 -22.41 13.80 8.22
CA ARG A 76 -23.47 14.63 7.61
C ARG A 76 -24.82 13.98 7.75
N ASP A 77 -24.91 12.67 7.52
CA ASP A 77 -26.16 11.91 7.61
C ASP A 77 -26.64 11.82 9.07
N ALA A 78 -25.74 11.59 10.02
CA ALA A 78 -26.04 11.62 11.44
C ALA A 78 -26.52 13.01 11.90
N HIS A 79 -25.94 14.09 11.38
CA HIS A 79 -26.38 15.45 11.67
C HIS A 79 -27.75 15.78 11.04
N ALA A 80 -28.00 15.32 9.85
CA ALA A 80 -29.29 15.46 9.18
C ALA A 80 -30.41 14.74 9.97
N GLN A 81 -30.15 13.49 10.39
CA GLN A 81 -31.08 12.71 11.23
C GLN A 81 -31.31 13.34 12.61
N ALA A 82 -30.30 14.01 13.19
CA ALA A 82 -30.44 14.70 14.46
C ALA A 82 -31.29 15.97 14.37
N HIS A 83 -31.35 16.60 13.20
CA HIS A 83 -32.15 17.81 12.96
C HIS A 83 -33.67 17.51 12.78
N ASP A 84 -33.99 16.28 12.41
CA ASP A 84 -35.37 15.85 12.17
C ASP A 84 -36.08 15.36 13.43
N LYS A 85 -35.43 15.45 14.60
CA LYS A 85 -36.06 15.11 15.88
C LYS A 85 -36.96 16.20 16.37
N PRO A 86 -38.20 15.87 16.79
CA PRO A 86 -39.15 16.84 17.32
C PRO A 86 -38.57 17.56 18.56
N GLU A 87 -38.95 18.82 18.76
CA GLU A 87 -38.38 19.74 19.75
C GLU A 87 -38.39 19.19 21.19
N TRP A 88 -39.38 18.35 21.56
CA TRP A 88 -39.44 17.71 22.89
C TRP A 88 -38.37 16.64 23.12
N ALA A 89 -37.72 16.12 22.07
CA ALA A 89 -36.66 15.13 22.13
C ALA A 89 -35.26 15.78 22.18
N LYS A 90 -35.19 17.10 22.08
CA LYS A 90 -33.97 17.88 22.27
C LYS A 90 -33.73 18.06 23.76
N THR A 91 -33.14 17.06 24.40
CA THR A 91 -32.68 17.21 25.82
C THR A 91 -31.72 18.40 25.85
N LYS A 92 -31.96 19.33 26.80
CA LYS A 92 -30.99 20.35 27.18
C LYS A 92 -29.74 19.64 27.65
N THR A 93 -28.87 19.33 26.72
CA THR A 93 -27.54 18.77 27.00
C THR A 93 -26.74 19.87 27.68
N GLY A 94 -26.71 19.75 29.01
CA GLY A 94 -25.55 20.27 29.74
C GLY A 94 -24.32 19.76 29.00
N LYS A 95 -23.29 20.60 28.91
CA LYS A 95 -21.99 20.31 28.32
C LYS A 95 -21.61 18.85 28.52
N VAL A 96 -21.85 17.99 27.59
CA VAL A 96 -21.17 16.72 27.47
C VAL A 96 -19.73 17.11 27.23
N LYS A 97 -18.91 16.98 28.27
CA LYS A 97 -17.44 16.99 28.13
C LYS A 97 -17.16 16.08 26.98
N GLY A 98 -16.52 16.65 25.95
CA GLY A 98 -16.19 15.94 24.76
C GLY A 98 -15.59 14.59 25.14
N VAL A 99 -16.25 13.53 24.71
CA VAL A 99 -15.59 12.27 24.55
C VAL A 99 -14.45 12.59 23.61
N GLN A 100 -13.25 12.71 24.15
CA GLN A 100 -12.02 12.61 23.41
C GLN A 100 -11.94 11.19 22.85
N GLY A 101 -12.74 10.96 21.84
CA GLY A 101 -12.53 9.90 20.89
C GLY A 101 -11.56 10.43 19.85
N THR A 102 -10.38 10.83 20.28
CA THR A 102 -9.20 10.64 19.47
C THR A 102 -8.89 9.14 19.58
N ALA A 103 -9.69 8.30 18.96
CA ALA A 103 -9.08 7.19 18.31
C ALA A 103 -8.06 7.87 17.39
N ASP A 104 -6.79 7.88 17.80
CA ASP A 104 -5.68 8.02 16.90
C ASP A 104 -6.05 7.10 15.74
N VAL A 105 -6.34 7.69 14.60
CA VAL A 105 -6.37 6.97 13.35
C VAL A 105 -4.93 6.54 13.22
N VAL A 106 -4.62 5.37 13.77
CA VAL A 106 -3.38 4.68 13.47
C VAL A 106 -3.38 4.71 11.95
N LYS A 107 -2.50 5.53 11.38
CA LYS A 107 -2.31 5.55 9.95
C LYS A 107 -1.95 4.12 9.63
N ASP A 108 -2.87 3.46 8.97
CA ASP A 108 -2.56 2.20 8.34
C ASP A 108 -1.27 2.44 7.55
N GLN A 109 -0.18 1.78 7.97
CA GLN A 109 1.16 1.97 7.41
C GLN A 109 1.52 0.79 6.52
N GLU A 110 0.53 -0.02 6.17
CA GLU A 110 0.68 -1.26 5.44
C GLU A 110 -0.05 -1.16 4.09
N LEU A 111 0.48 -1.80 3.07
CA LEU A 111 -0.10 -1.81 1.72
C LEU A 111 -0.80 -3.13 1.44
N VAL A 112 -2.04 -3.06 0.99
CA VAL A 112 -2.70 -4.19 0.37
C VAL A 112 -2.25 -4.38 -1.10
N LEU A 113 -2.53 -5.53 -1.70
CA LEU A 113 -2.05 -5.89 -3.04
C LEU A 113 -2.30 -4.83 -4.12
N TYR A 114 -3.47 -4.20 -4.15
CA TYR A 114 -3.75 -3.18 -5.19
C TYR A 114 -2.96 -1.89 -4.98
N GLU A 115 -2.66 -1.53 -3.73
CA GLU A 115 -1.82 -0.38 -3.38
C GLU A 115 -0.35 -0.66 -3.71
N PHE A 116 0.11 -1.89 -3.44
CA PHE A 116 1.42 -2.37 -3.90
C PHE A 116 1.55 -2.23 -5.43
N MET A 117 0.57 -2.68 -6.20
CA MET A 117 0.60 -2.51 -7.66
C MET A 117 0.61 -1.03 -8.08
N ASN A 118 -0.18 -0.18 -7.42
CA ASN A 118 -0.18 1.27 -7.67
C ASN A 118 1.19 1.89 -7.35
N MET A 119 1.79 1.48 -6.24
CA MET A 119 3.14 1.89 -5.85
C MET A 119 4.18 1.50 -6.91
N LEU A 120 4.13 0.28 -7.45
CA LEU A 120 5.03 -0.16 -8.51
C LEU A 120 4.94 0.71 -9.77
N VAL A 121 3.74 1.11 -10.18
CA VAL A 121 3.53 2.04 -11.31
C VAL A 121 4.21 3.38 -11.05
N ARG A 122 4.05 3.93 -9.85
CA ARG A 122 4.68 5.19 -9.45
C ARG A 122 6.21 5.09 -9.42
N ILE A 123 6.73 4.02 -8.82
CA ILE A 123 8.17 3.76 -8.75
C ILE A 123 8.75 3.63 -10.16
N ALA A 124 8.10 2.89 -11.06
CA ALA A 124 8.54 2.72 -12.43
C ALA A 124 8.70 4.07 -13.15
N PHE A 125 7.71 4.96 -13.01
CA PHE A 125 7.75 6.29 -13.60
C PHE A 125 8.91 7.12 -13.05
N TRP A 126 9.02 7.26 -11.74
CA TRP A 126 10.04 8.09 -11.12
C TRP A 126 11.45 7.54 -11.31
N ARG A 127 11.60 6.21 -11.33
CA ARG A 127 12.86 5.55 -11.60
C ARG A 127 13.35 5.77 -13.03
N ALA A 128 12.45 5.78 -13.99
CA ALA A 128 12.76 6.04 -15.39
C ALA A 128 12.93 7.53 -15.71
N ASN A 129 12.31 8.42 -14.92
CA ASN A 129 12.31 9.86 -15.12
C ASN A 129 12.78 10.61 -13.85
N PRO A 130 14.02 10.39 -13.39
CA PRO A 130 14.49 10.94 -12.11
C PRO A 130 14.54 12.48 -12.09
N ASN A 131 14.68 13.12 -13.23
CA ASN A 131 14.73 14.58 -13.38
C ASN A 131 13.35 15.21 -13.65
N PHE A 132 12.27 14.41 -13.62
CA PHE A 132 10.93 14.93 -13.88
C PHE A 132 10.55 16.01 -12.85
N GLY A 133 10.07 17.14 -13.35
CA GLY A 133 9.67 18.29 -12.52
C GLY A 133 10.80 19.19 -12.03
N LEU A 134 12.05 18.89 -12.35
CA LEU A 134 13.17 19.79 -12.07
C LEU A 134 13.15 20.99 -13.03
N HIS A 135 13.40 22.18 -12.48
CA HIS A 135 13.45 23.40 -13.29
C HIS A 135 14.55 23.31 -14.35
N GLY A 136 14.18 23.60 -15.60
CA GLY A 136 15.11 23.56 -16.73
C GLY A 136 15.37 22.17 -17.29
N ASN A 137 14.74 21.11 -16.77
CA ASN A 137 14.82 19.79 -17.37
C ASN A 137 14.15 19.77 -18.74
N LYS A 138 14.87 19.25 -19.76
CA LYS A 138 14.41 19.08 -21.13
C LYS A 138 14.44 17.62 -21.58
N ASP A 139 14.65 16.69 -20.64
CA ASP A 139 14.71 15.26 -20.97
C ASP A 139 13.37 14.80 -21.52
N GLU A 140 13.43 13.98 -22.56
CA GLU A 140 12.24 13.31 -23.09
C GLU A 140 11.71 12.31 -22.04
N LEU A 141 10.41 12.38 -21.77
CA LEU A 141 9.79 11.52 -20.76
C LEU A 141 9.64 10.09 -21.27
N VAL A 142 10.11 9.16 -20.48
CA VAL A 142 9.82 7.73 -20.70
C VAL A 142 8.35 7.47 -20.32
N PRO A 143 7.52 6.97 -21.26
CA PRO A 143 6.11 6.68 -20.99
C PRO A 143 5.93 5.66 -19.85
N VAL A 144 4.89 5.83 -19.04
CA VAL A 144 4.60 4.97 -17.87
C VAL A 144 4.53 3.49 -18.25
N SER A 145 3.86 3.16 -19.36
CA SER A 145 3.71 1.79 -19.84
C SER A 145 5.05 1.13 -20.16
N PHE A 146 5.95 1.88 -20.79
CA PHE A 146 7.29 1.40 -21.12
C PHE A 146 8.15 1.26 -19.85
N ALA A 147 8.16 2.28 -19.00
CA ALA A 147 8.87 2.27 -17.72
C ALA A 147 8.46 1.08 -16.85
N LEU A 148 7.15 0.83 -16.73
CA LEU A 148 6.60 -0.28 -15.97
C LEU A 148 6.98 -1.63 -16.59
N SER A 149 6.82 -1.81 -17.90
CA SER A 149 7.16 -3.06 -18.59
C SER A 149 8.63 -3.40 -18.45
N SER A 150 9.52 -2.42 -18.63
CA SER A 150 10.97 -2.62 -18.48
C SER A 150 11.31 -2.99 -17.02
N MET A 151 10.81 -2.24 -16.05
CA MET A 151 11.06 -2.53 -14.64
C MET A 151 10.57 -3.92 -14.24
N LEU A 152 9.37 -4.31 -14.66
CA LEU A 152 8.81 -5.63 -14.34
C LEU A 152 9.63 -6.75 -14.98
N ASN A 153 9.88 -6.69 -16.28
CA ASN A 153 10.50 -7.79 -17.02
C ASN A 153 12.00 -7.93 -16.77
N GLU A 154 12.72 -6.82 -16.56
CA GLU A 154 14.18 -6.82 -16.47
C GLU A 154 14.68 -6.87 -15.01
N ILE A 155 13.86 -6.43 -14.06
CA ILE A 155 14.28 -6.27 -12.66
C ILE A 155 13.47 -7.13 -11.73
N ILE A 156 12.15 -6.94 -11.66
CA ILE A 156 11.31 -7.56 -10.63
C ILE A 156 11.10 -9.04 -10.91
N LEU A 157 10.55 -9.39 -12.07
CA LEU A 157 10.22 -10.78 -12.39
C LEU A 157 11.40 -11.73 -12.36
N PRO A 158 12.64 -11.35 -12.78
CA PRO A 158 13.78 -12.25 -12.70
C PRO A 158 14.33 -12.48 -11.28
N ARG A 159 14.11 -11.56 -10.35
CA ARG A 159 14.82 -11.53 -9.06
C ARG A 159 13.92 -11.68 -7.84
N ALA A 160 12.66 -11.26 -7.93
CA ALA A 160 11.76 -11.30 -6.81
C ALA A 160 11.48 -12.72 -6.33
N LYS A 161 11.41 -12.90 -5.02
CA LYS A 161 10.90 -14.13 -4.39
C LYS A 161 9.44 -14.34 -4.78
N ARG A 162 9.03 -15.59 -4.87
CA ARG A 162 7.63 -15.99 -5.13
C ARG A 162 7.19 -16.99 -4.09
N GLU A 163 5.99 -16.84 -3.63
CA GLU A 163 5.39 -17.88 -2.80
C GLU A 163 5.14 -19.15 -3.63
N ASN A 164 5.67 -20.26 -3.14
CA ASN A 164 5.48 -21.55 -3.74
C ASN A 164 4.89 -22.54 -2.73
N SER A 165 3.67 -22.24 -2.29
CA SER A 165 2.93 -23.09 -1.33
C SER A 165 2.67 -24.51 -1.86
N ALA A 166 2.66 -24.72 -3.16
CA ALA A 166 2.55 -26.05 -3.78
C ALA A 166 3.85 -26.86 -3.63
N ALA A 167 5.02 -26.21 -3.81
CA ALA A 167 6.31 -26.87 -3.61
C ALA A 167 6.57 -27.19 -2.14
N PHE A 168 6.16 -26.28 -1.24
CA PHE A 168 6.26 -26.51 0.20
C PHE A 168 5.41 -27.73 0.63
N ARG A 169 4.15 -27.79 0.22
CA ARG A 169 3.27 -28.94 0.51
C ARG A 169 3.81 -30.24 -0.05
N ASN A 170 4.34 -30.23 -1.26
CA ASN A 170 4.93 -31.43 -1.86
C ASN A 170 6.18 -31.91 -1.10
N LYS A 171 7.00 -31.00 -0.59
CA LYS A 171 8.19 -31.32 0.19
C LYS A 171 7.83 -31.92 1.56
N GLU A 172 6.89 -31.30 2.28
CA GLU A 172 6.41 -31.78 3.59
C GLU A 172 5.65 -33.12 3.50
N MET A 173 4.92 -33.37 2.41
CA MET A 173 4.18 -34.60 2.20
C MET A 173 5.06 -35.77 1.66
N GLN A 174 6.27 -35.50 1.17
CA GLN A 174 7.21 -36.51 0.66
C GLN A 174 8.25 -36.95 1.67
N ASP A 175 8.32 -36.33 2.86
CA ASP A 175 9.18 -36.76 3.96
C ASP A 175 8.33 -37.49 5.04
N PRO A 176 7.99 -38.79 4.86
CA PRO A 176 7.40 -39.58 5.94
C PRO A 176 8.51 -39.87 6.95
N LYS A 177 8.40 -39.25 8.14
CA LYS A 177 9.19 -39.66 9.30
C LYS A 177 8.81 -41.08 9.74
#